data_3676473039dbbc285e56a798ad6b76d5
#
_entry.id   3676473039dbbc285e56a798ad6b76d5
#
_cell.length_a   1.000
_cell.length_b   1.000
_cell.length_c   1.000
_cell.angle_alpha   90.00
_cell.angle_beta   90.00
_cell.angle_gamma   90.00
#
_symmetry.space_group_name_H-M   'P 1'
#
loop_
_entity.id
_entity.type
_entity.pdbx_description
1 polymer ?
#
loop_
_entity_poly.entity_id
_entity_poly.type
_entity_poly.pdbx_seq_one_letter_code
_entity_poly.pdbx_strand_id
1 'polypeptide(L)'
;MQAESVFISENVFTGTSDEALPLAVCVRGGLICAVVPKGEAEAFIGPSTRVEDFGDAFLCAGFHDAHVHAFHSALYSSPLAEMFLGESEADCVARLAPLAGRKPHGWLLAQGWREYRWNPPALPSKASLDAAFPNRPVALYSGDAHTLWLNSCALRELGISRESVPPAGGSYDVDEEGELTGIVREAAAMALMPRIMATFSDDEILGAYQGFLARLASLGITSICDMALSAEPGLDFVRDDIYRTLEGRGQLTCRAHLFPTLTRDVSRFESMRDELRGPLVQARGFKQFFDGVSSQHTAWLAEPYTNAHFEGDCGRPTVEPALMRDYVMEAARRGFAVRIHAIGDEAITQAIDIFEEANARFGAPAIGHHCIEHLENMKEPDIARLAKAGVVASVQPPHITLDPGGPERDLGDDRCKVMWPFASFLREGATLAFGTDSPVVDVNPWPGIYTAVTRQDAKTHEPKGGWLASERISAADAIRGYTAGAAAAAGRENEMGKLAAGMWADIAAFDRNPLVDAEQCPELMLETHAIATFLAGRPVFDSRKA
;
A
#
# COMPACT_ATOMS: atom_id res chain seq x y z
N MET A 1 24.41 -26.71 -18.03
CA MET A 1 24.70 -25.26 -18.26
C MET A 1 24.97 -24.67 -16.90
N GLN A 2 26.15 -24.03 -16.67
CA GLN A 2 26.51 -23.52 -15.34
C GLN A 2 25.76 -22.27 -14.98
N ALA A 3 25.29 -22.19 -13.72
CA ALA A 3 24.65 -21.01 -13.13
C ALA A 3 25.72 -20.05 -12.57
N GLU A 4 25.36 -18.77 -12.46
CA GLU A 4 26.17 -17.76 -11.74
C GLU A 4 25.94 -17.86 -10.23
N SER A 5 24.70 -18.18 -9.84
CA SER A 5 24.35 -18.44 -8.44
C SER A 5 23.37 -19.60 -8.34
N VAL A 6 23.46 -20.37 -7.26
CA VAL A 6 22.54 -21.46 -6.92
C VAL A 6 22.10 -21.26 -5.47
N PHE A 7 20.79 -21.12 -5.26
CA PHE A 7 20.16 -20.96 -3.96
C PHE A 7 19.50 -22.27 -3.55
N ILE A 8 19.87 -22.81 -2.42
CA ILE A 8 19.47 -24.14 -1.97
C ILE A 8 18.75 -24.04 -0.62
N SER A 9 17.63 -24.73 -0.46
CA SER A 9 16.95 -24.91 0.82
C SER A 9 16.15 -26.21 0.85
N GLU A 10 15.85 -26.69 2.06
CA GLU A 10 14.88 -27.76 2.31
C GLU A 10 13.44 -27.27 2.12
N ASN A 11 13.19 -25.95 2.15
CA ASN A 11 11.87 -25.34 2.15
C ASN A 11 11.75 -24.24 1.06
N VAL A 12 11.78 -24.64 -0.21
CA VAL A 12 11.58 -23.69 -1.33
C VAL A 12 10.12 -23.72 -1.76
N PHE A 13 9.43 -22.60 -1.56
CA PHE A 13 8.07 -22.36 -2.04
C PHE A 13 8.14 -21.68 -3.41
N THR A 14 7.82 -22.41 -4.46
CA THR A 14 7.90 -21.90 -5.84
C THR A 14 6.74 -20.96 -6.21
N GLY A 15 5.63 -21.00 -5.44
CA GLY A 15 4.38 -20.34 -5.80
C GLY A 15 3.53 -21.09 -6.83
N THR A 16 4.02 -22.22 -7.38
CA THR A 16 3.31 -23.06 -8.36
C THR A 16 2.59 -24.25 -7.73
N SER A 17 2.86 -24.56 -6.48
CA SER A 17 2.19 -25.56 -5.63
C SER A 17 1.95 -24.98 -4.24
N ASP A 18 1.23 -25.72 -3.37
CA ASP A 18 0.95 -25.31 -2.00
C ASP A 18 2.04 -25.72 -1.00
N GLU A 19 3.06 -26.43 -1.46
CA GLU A 19 4.10 -27.01 -0.63
C GLU A 19 5.45 -26.30 -0.83
N ALA A 20 6.24 -26.23 0.24
CA ALA A 20 7.66 -25.94 0.19
C ALA A 20 8.44 -27.25 0.10
N LEU A 21 9.38 -27.34 -0.84
CA LEU A 21 10.09 -28.58 -1.17
C LEU A 21 11.61 -28.36 -1.13
N PRO A 22 12.41 -29.45 -0.93
CA PRO A 22 13.87 -29.39 -0.99
C PRO A 22 14.36 -29.19 -2.45
N LEU A 23 14.55 -27.93 -2.83
CA LEU A 23 14.91 -27.53 -4.19
C LEU A 23 16.16 -26.64 -4.22
N ALA A 24 16.68 -26.49 -5.42
CA ALA A 24 17.72 -25.52 -5.78
C ALA A 24 17.21 -24.59 -6.91
N VAL A 25 17.36 -23.30 -6.71
CA VAL A 25 17.04 -22.24 -7.69
C VAL A 25 18.33 -21.78 -8.34
N CYS A 26 18.49 -22.09 -9.63
CA CYS A 26 19.69 -21.79 -10.41
C CYS A 26 19.50 -20.48 -11.18
N VAL A 27 20.44 -19.54 -11.07
CA VAL A 27 20.33 -18.18 -11.60
C VAL A 27 21.47 -17.88 -12.57
N ARG A 28 21.14 -17.20 -13.68
CA ARG A 28 22.10 -16.67 -14.64
C ARG A 28 21.56 -15.40 -15.31
N GLY A 29 22.38 -14.36 -15.40
CA GLY A 29 21.99 -13.08 -16.00
C GLY A 29 20.81 -12.40 -15.26
N GLY A 30 20.70 -12.64 -13.96
CA GLY A 30 19.59 -12.11 -13.15
C GLY A 30 18.26 -12.86 -13.29
N LEU A 31 18.19 -13.87 -14.15
CA LEU A 31 17.01 -14.71 -14.37
C LEU A 31 17.19 -16.12 -13.77
N ILE A 32 16.11 -16.72 -13.32
CA ILE A 32 16.06 -18.12 -12.94
C ILE A 32 16.21 -18.96 -14.22
N CYS A 33 17.25 -19.74 -14.33
CA CYS A 33 17.48 -20.62 -15.48
C CYS A 33 16.98 -22.05 -15.26
N ALA A 34 16.85 -22.48 -14.00
CA ALA A 34 16.25 -23.77 -13.62
C ALA A 34 15.81 -23.75 -12.15
N VAL A 35 14.81 -24.56 -11.83
CA VAL A 35 14.46 -24.97 -10.46
C VAL A 35 14.45 -26.49 -10.47
N VAL A 36 15.30 -27.10 -9.65
CA VAL A 36 15.55 -28.55 -9.66
C VAL A 36 15.50 -29.12 -8.24
N PRO A 37 15.29 -30.45 -8.07
CA PRO A 37 15.50 -31.10 -6.78
C PRO A 37 16.87 -30.76 -6.21
N LYS A 38 16.97 -30.57 -4.89
CA LYS A 38 18.24 -30.23 -4.21
C LYS A 38 19.41 -31.16 -4.62
N GLY A 39 19.14 -32.47 -4.74
CA GLY A 39 20.15 -33.48 -5.14
C GLY A 39 20.66 -33.33 -6.57
N GLU A 40 20.04 -32.54 -7.42
CA GLU A 40 20.44 -32.29 -8.81
C GLU A 40 21.19 -30.97 -8.99
N ALA A 41 21.36 -30.18 -7.92
CA ALA A 41 22.00 -28.87 -7.95
C ALA A 41 23.43 -28.88 -8.52
N GLU A 42 24.18 -29.93 -8.25
CA GLU A 42 25.59 -30.09 -8.70
C GLU A 42 25.75 -29.94 -10.22
N ALA A 43 24.76 -30.35 -11.01
CA ALA A 43 24.78 -30.23 -12.47
C ALA A 43 24.85 -28.76 -12.96
N PHE A 44 24.50 -27.79 -12.10
CA PHE A 44 24.50 -26.37 -12.41
C PHE A 44 25.67 -25.61 -11.77
N ILE A 45 26.42 -26.25 -10.86
CA ILE A 45 27.55 -25.67 -10.14
C ILE A 45 28.82 -25.79 -10.95
N GLY A 46 29.52 -24.70 -11.16
CA GLY A 46 30.84 -24.62 -11.78
C GLY A 46 31.83 -23.88 -10.88
N PRO A 47 33.12 -23.77 -11.30
CA PRO A 47 34.17 -23.18 -10.47
C PRO A 47 33.89 -21.71 -10.02
N SER A 48 33.09 -20.98 -10.78
CA SER A 48 32.72 -19.56 -10.48
C SER A 48 31.30 -19.40 -9.96
N THR A 49 30.56 -20.47 -9.77
CA THR A 49 29.19 -20.44 -9.27
C THR A 49 29.18 -20.10 -7.77
N ARG A 50 28.43 -19.04 -7.39
CA ARG A 50 28.15 -18.75 -5.99
C ARG A 50 27.05 -19.68 -5.48
N VAL A 51 27.34 -20.48 -4.47
CA VAL A 51 26.37 -21.34 -3.82
C VAL A 51 25.94 -20.70 -2.50
N GLU A 52 24.62 -20.48 -2.36
CA GLU A 52 23.96 -19.98 -1.14
C GLU A 52 23.07 -21.10 -0.60
N ASP A 53 23.57 -21.83 0.39
CA ASP A 53 22.80 -22.86 1.08
C ASP A 53 22.16 -22.25 2.33
N PHE A 54 20.82 -22.27 2.39
CA PHE A 54 20.01 -21.72 3.46
C PHE A 54 19.51 -22.79 4.44
N GLY A 55 19.90 -24.06 4.26
CA GLY A 55 19.47 -25.15 5.15
C GLY A 55 17.94 -25.27 5.22
N ASP A 56 17.39 -25.13 6.42
CA ASP A 56 15.95 -25.25 6.68
C ASP A 56 15.17 -23.92 6.49
N ALA A 57 15.82 -22.84 6.09
CA ALA A 57 15.15 -21.56 5.88
C ALA A 57 14.12 -21.63 4.75
N PHE A 58 13.03 -20.86 4.87
CA PHE A 58 12.00 -20.78 3.85
C PHE A 58 12.44 -19.83 2.73
N LEU A 59 12.45 -20.31 1.49
CA LEU A 59 12.73 -19.52 0.30
C LEU A 59 11.47 -19.36 -0.54
N CYS A 60 11.17 -18.12 -0.94
CA CYS A 60 10.12 -17.85 -1.91
C CYS A 60 10.52 -16.72 -2.89
N ALA A 61 9.68 -16.43 -3.86
CA ALA A 61 9.82 -15.20 -4.64
C ALA A 61 9.78 -13.99 -3.68
N GLY A 62 10.60 -12.99 -3.94
CA GLY A 62 10.59 -11.76 -3.14
C GLY A 62 9.20 -11.15 -3.09
N PHE A 63 8.80 -10.67 -1.93
CA PHE A 63 7.49 -10.05 -1.73
C PHE A 63 7.33 -8.81 -2.62
N HIS A 64 6.11 -8.61 -3.04
CA HIS A 64 5.67 -7.48 -3.84
C HIS A 64 4.49 -6.83 -3.13
N ASP A 65 4.64 -5.59 -2.67
CA ASP A 65 3.55 -4.80 -2.12
C ASP A 65 2.71 -4.23 -3.28
N ALA A 66 1.48 -4.71 -3.42
CA ALA A 66 0.63 -4.32 -4.54
C ALA A 66 0.05 -2.91 -4.42
N HIS A 67 0.14 -2.25 -3.26
CA HIS A 67 -0.42 -0.94 -3.02
C HIS A 67 0.34 -0.21 -1.90
N VAL A 68 1.14 0.78 -2.26
CA VAL A 68 1.87 1.62 -1.32
C VAL A 68 1.90 3.06 -1.81
N HIS A 69 1.85 4.02 -0.89
CA HIS A 69 2.12 5.43 -1.16
C HIS A 69 3.56 5.74 -0.77
N ALA A 70 4.50 5.45 -1.69
CA ALA A 70 5.93 5.39 -1.37
C ALA A 70 6.50 6.72 -0.86
N PHE A 71 6.05 7.87 -1.38
CA PHE A 71 6.48 9.17 -0.89
C PHE A 71 6.19 9.36 0.60
N HIS A 72 4.95 9.14 1.01
CA HIS A 72 4.53 9.29 2.40
C HIS A 72 5.13 8.23 3.29
N SER A 73 5.20 6.98 2.82
CA SER A 73 5.86 5.88 3.54
C SER A 73 7.33 6.15 3.80
N ALA A 74 8.06 6.65 2.79
CA ALA A 74 9.46 7.04 2.94
C ALA A 74 9.62 8.20 3.93
N LEU A 75 8.78 9.23 3.82
CA LEU A 75 8.83 10.40 4.67
C LEU A 75 8.58 10.03 6.15
N TYR A 76 7.50 9.31 6.44
CA TYR A 76 7.11 8.95 7.81
C TYR A 76 7.97 7.83 8.42
N SER A 77 8.66 7.02 7.62
CA SER A 77 9.64 6.06 8.12
C SER A 77 11.05 6.65 8.30
N SER A 78 11.25 7.92 7.95
CA SER A 78 12.51 8.63 8.04
C SER A 78 12.61 9.52 9.30
N PRO A 79 13.78 10.09 9.61
CA PRO A 79 13.92 11.10 10.66
C PRO A 79 13.22 12.44 10.37
N LEU A 80 12.60 12.62 9.21
CA LEU A 80 12.02 13.89 8.77
C LEU A 80 10.62 14.15 9.31
N ALA A 81 9.87 13.09 9.59
CA ALA A 81 8.49 13.15 10.08
C ALA A 81 8.22 12.01 11.08
N GLU A 82 7.09 12.03 11.74
CA GLU A 82 6.68 11.02 12.72
C GLU A 82 5.28 10.50 12.43
N MET A 83 5.04 9.22 12.76
CA MET A 83 3.69 8.68 12.89
C MET A 83 3.46 8.20 14.31
N PHE A 84 2.39 8.65 14.94
CA PHE A 84 2.02 8.20 16.28
C PHE A 84 0.52 8.35 16.56
N LEU A 85 -0.01 7.43 17.36
CA LEU A 85 -1.28 7.62 18.04
C LEU A 85 -1.01 8.35 19.35
N GLY A 86 -1.50 9.58 19.49
CA GLY A 86 -1.43 10.29 20.75
C GLY A 86 -2.61 9.92 21.65
N GLU A 87 -2.38 9.87 22.97
CA GLU A 87 -3.42 9.60 23.96
C GLU A 87 -4.15 10.86 24.44
N SER A 88 -3.61 12.04 24.09
CA SER A 88 -4.15 13.36 24.38
C SER A 88 -3.46 14.43 23.54
N GLU A 89 -4.00 15.66 23.52
CA GLU A 89 -3.35 16.82 22.92
C GLU A 89 -1.92 17.01 23.47
N ALA A 90 -1.77 16.98 24.79
CA ALA A 90 -0.48 17.15 25.45
C ALA A 90 0.52 16.04 25.11
N ASP A 91 0.07 14.77 24.98
CA ASP A 91 0.90 13.66 24.58
C ASP A 91 1.36 13.82 23.13
N CYS A 92 0.48 14.23 22.21
CA CYS A 92 0.84 14.52 20.82
C CYS A 92 1.95 15.57 20.73
N VAL A 93 1.81 16.68 21.48
CA VAL A 93 2.82 17.74 21.53
C VAL A 93 4.15 17.22 22.09
N ALA A 94 4.11 16.42 23.16
CA ALA A 94 5.32 15.84 23.77
C ALA A 94 6.06 14.90 22.81
N ARG A 95 5.35 14.11 22.01
CA ARG A 95 5.91 13.19 21.00
C ARG A 95 6.65 13.90 19.86
N LEU A 96 6.41 15.20 19.65
CA LEU A 96 7.18 16.00 18.67
C LEU A 96 8.58 16.40 19.18
N ALA A 97 8.84 16.35 20.48
CA ALA A 97 10.13 16.79 21.02
C ALA A 97 11.33 15.97 20.51
N PRO A 98 11.28 14.63 20.39
CA PRO A 98 12.34 13.84 19.76
C PRO A 98 12.57 14.22 18.29
N LEU A 99 11.49 14.44 17.53
CA LEU A 99 11.58 14.89 16.13
C LEU A 99 12.26 16.27 16.05
N ALA A 100 11.86 17.20 16.92
CA ALA A 100 12.45 18.54 16.99
C ALA A 100 13.96 18.48 17.30
N GLY A 101 14.41 17.53 18.12
CA GLY A 101 15.82 17.29 18.42
C GLY A 101 16.60 16.74 17.22
N ARG A 102 16.04 15.79 16.48
CA ARG A 102 16.67 15.22 15.28
C ARG A 102 16.68 16.17 14.10
N LYS A 103 15.63 17.00 13.97
CA LYS A 103 15.47 18.00 12.91
C LYS A 103 15.43 19.40 13.51
N PRO A 104 16.58 20.07 13.73
CA PRO A 104 16.61 21.35 14.46
C PRO A 104 16.01 22.53 13.69
N HIS A 105 15.79 22.41 12.37
CA HIS A 105 15.28 23.47 11.51
C HIS A 105 14.13 22.98 10.62
N GLY A 106 13.37 23.94 10.07
CA GLY A 106 12.26 23.68 9.16
C GLY A 106 11.01 23.13 9.86
N TRP A 107 10.11 22.58 9.09
CA TRP A 107 8.81 22.09 9.54
C TRP A 107 8.93 20.84 10.42
N LEU A 108 8.08 20.78 11.45
CA LEU A 108 7.79 19.56 12.18
C LEU A 108 6.50 18.97 11.60
N LEU A 109 6.61 17.78 11.03
CA LEU A 109 5.49 17.06 10.42
C LEU A 109 5.24 15.77 11.17
N ALA A 110 3.97 15.52 11.51
CA ALA A 110 3.54 14.24 12.05
C ALA A 110 2.13 13.89 11.57
N GLN A 111 1.73 12.63 11.77
CA GLN A 111 0.40 12.13 11.46
C GLN A 111 -0.03 11.10 12.49
N GLY A 112 -1.34 10.98 12.73
CA GLY A 112 -1.92 9.85 13.43
C GLY A 112 -2.80 10.18 14.63
N TRP A 113 -2.90 11.44 15.07
CA TRP A 113 -3.78 11.80 16.18
C TRP A 113 -5.26 11.51 15.85
N ARG A 114 -6.02 11.14 16.92
CA ARG A 114 -7.44 10.79 16.83
C ARG A 114 -8.14 11.25 18.10
N GLU A 115 -8.73 12.47 18.10
CA GLU A 115 -9.32 13.12 19.25
C GLU A 115 -10.46 12.31 19.88
N TYR A 116 -11.22 11.57 19.08
CA TYR A 116 -12.31 10.73 19.57
C TYR A 116 -11.84 9.54 20.44
N ARG A 117 -10.53 9.22 20.41
CA ARG A 117 -9.91 8.21 21.30
C ARG A 117 -9.40 8.82 22.60
N TRP A 118 -9.36 10.14 22.72
CA TRP A 118 -8.85 10.81 23.92
C TRP A 118 -9.90 10.80 25.05
N ASN A 119 -9.46 10.97 26.28
CA ASN A 119 -10.33 11.06 27.44
C ASN A 119 -10.04 12.32 28.26
N PRO A 120 -10.92 13.36 28.25
CA PRO A 120 -12.13 13.45 27.42
C PRO A 120 -11.80 13.69 25.93
N PRO A 121 -12.68 13.30 24.99
CA PRO A 121 -12.51 13.63 23.58
C PRO A 121 -12.68 15.13 23.37
N ALA A 122 -11.67 15.77 22.77
CA ALA A 122 -11.69 17.20 22.47
C ALA A 122 -10.77 17.51 21.29
N LEU A 123 -11.23 18.42 20.41
CA LEU A 123 -10.37 18.91 19.34
C LEU A 123 -9.17 19.66 19.92
N PRO A 124 -7.97 19.44 19.38
CA PRO A 124 -6.79 20.18 19.79
C PRO A 124 -6.80 21.61 19.29
N SER A 125 -5.94 22.44 19.86
CA SER A 125 -5.83 23.86 19.48
C SER A 125 -4.37 24.24 19.17
N LYS A 126 -4.20 25.30 18.35
CA LYS A 126 -2.86 25.84 18.05
C LYS A 126 -2.10 26.27 19.30
N ALA A 127 -2.79 26.60 20.39
CA ALA A 127 -2.18 27.16 21.59
C ALA A 127 -1.15 26.24 22.24
N SER A 128 -1.41 24.94 22.30
CA SER A 128 -0.47 23.95 22.85
C SER A 128 0.78 23.79 21.98
N LEU A 129 0.63 23.80 20.67
CA LEU A 129 1.75 23.79 19.71
C LEU A 129 2.53 25.10 19.75
N ASP A 130 1.85 26.24 19.86
CA ASP A 130 2.50 27.56 19.99
C ASP A 130 3.34 27.67 21.26
N ALA A 131 2.86 27.10 22.37
CA ALA A 131 3.60 27.08 23.63
C ALA A 131 4.89 26.24 23.54
N ALA A 132 4.82 25.10 22.84
CA ALA A 132 5.95 24.20 22.68
C ALA A 132 6.93 24.63 21.56
N PHE A 133 6.39 25.15 20.45
CA PHE A 133 7.14 25.45 19.22
C PHE A 133 6.79 26.85 18.66
N PRO A 134 7.02 27.96 19.41
CA PRO A 134 6.53 29.30 19.04
C PRO A 134 7.12 29.86 17.75
N ASN A 135 8.31 29.39 17.35
CA ASN A 135 9.06 29.90 16.21
C ASN A 135 9.33 28.84 15.14
N ARG A 136 8.62 27.71 15.20
CA ARG A 136 8.74 26.63 14.20
C ARG A 136 7.37 26.27 13.66
N PRO A 137 7.24 26.11 12.34
CA PRO A 137 6.00 25.63 11.77
C PRO A 137 5.80 24.15 12.13
N VAL A 138 4.59 23.84 12.60
CA VAL A 138 4.18 22.48 13.01
C VAL A 138 2.90 22.12 12.28
N ALA A 139 2.87 20.92 11.70
CA ALA A 139 1.73 20.34 11.03
C ALA A 139 1.52 18.89 11.48
N LEU A 140 0.37 18.60 12.07
CA LEU A 140 -0.04 17.26 12.47
C LEU A 140 -1.32 16.87 11.74
N TYR A 141 -1.21 15.88 10.84
CA TYR A 141 -2.38 15.26 10.22
C TYR A 141 -3.07 14.30 11.20
N SER A 142 -4.39 14.25 11.16
CA SER A 142 -5.17 13.19 11.81
C SER A 142 -4.80 11.81 11.26
N GLY A 143 -5.25 10.75 11.92
CA GLY A 143 -4.93 9.39 11.51
C GLY A 143 -5.43 9.02 10.11
N ASP A 144 -6.51 9.67 9.66
CA ASP A 144 -7.10 9.53 8.32
C ASP A 144 -6.60 10.57 7.31
N ALA A 145 -5.73 11.49 7.75
CA ALA A 145 -5.20 12.63 6.98
C ALA A 145 -6.25 13.66 6.50
N HIS A 146 -7.51 13.58 6.93
CA HIS A 146 -8.58 14.51 6.53
C HIS A 146 -8.61 15.81 7.36
N THR A 147 -7.99 15.79 8.54
CA THR A 147 -7.88 16.97 9.41
C THR A 147 -6.42 17.29 9.67
N LEU A 148 -6.09 18.57 9.61
CA LEU A 148 -4.74 19.07 9.85
C LEU A 148 -4.75 20.03 11.03
N TRP A 149 -3.84 19.83 11.98
CA TRP A 149 -3.65 20.68 13.15
C TRP A 149 -2.34 21.45 13.00
N LEU A 150 -2.46 22.79 12.92
CA LEU A 150 -1.38 23.74 12.66
C LEU A 150 -1.14 24.65 13.84
N ASN A 151 0.11 25.06 14.05
CA ASN A 151 0.42 26.17 14.95
C ASN A 151 0.38 27.53 14.23
N SER A 152 0.45 28.63 15.00
CA SER A 152 0.42 29.99 14.45
C SER A 152 1.59 30.28 13.49
N CYS A 153 2.74 29.64 13.69
CA CYS A 153 3.88 29.77 12.78
C CYS A 153 3.58 29.14 11.42
N ALA A 154 3.00 27.94 11.40
CA ALA A 154 2.61 27.23 10.18
C ALA A 154 1.51 28.00 9.42
N LEU A 155 0.48 28.49 10.13
CA LEU A 155 -0.57 29.32 9.51
C LEU A 155 0.02 30.54 8.79
N ARG A 156 0.96 31.26 9.42
CA ARG A 156 1.63 32.40 8.80
C ARG A 156 2.45 32.02 7.57
N GLU A 157 3.22 30.94 7.62
CA GLU A 157 4.00 30.48 6.46
C GLU A 157 3.11 30.02 5.30
N LEU A 158 1.97 29.43 5.60
CA LEU A 158 0.97 29.05 4.59
C LEU A 158 0.13 30.26 4.12
N GLY A 159 0.31 31.45 4.70
CA GLY A 159 -0.46 32.64 4.34
C GLY A 159 -1.94 32.54 4.70
N ILE A 160 -2.26 31.74 5.74
CA ILE A 160 -3.63 31.56 6.22
C ILE A 160 -3.89 32.55 7.34
N SER A 161 -4.91 33.37 7.15
CA SER A 161 -5.39 34.37 8.10
C SER A 161 -6.89 34.21 8.32
N ARG A 162 -7.41 35.00 9.21
CA ARG A 162 -8.86 35.10 9.52
C ARG A 162 -9.72 35.45 8.28
N GLU A 163 -9.14 36.20 7.33
CA GLU A 163 -9.81 36.61 6.10
C GLU A 163 -9.66 35.55 4.97
N SER A 164 -8.90 34.49 5.19
CA SER A 164 -8.70 33.47 4.17
C SER A 164 -9.98 32.68 3.92
N VAL A 165 -10.32 32.49 2.65
CA VAL A 165 -11.48 31.70 2.22
C VAL A 165 -10.98 30.27 1.91
N PRO A 166 -11.51 29.24 2.62
CA PRO A 166 -11.14 27.85 2.33
C PRO A 166 -11.70 27.43 0.96
N PRO A 167 -11.09 26.42 0.31
CA PRO A 167 -11.67 25.82 -0.89
C PRO A 167 -13.04 25.19 -0.59
N ALA A 168 -13.87 25.05 -1.62
CA ALA A 168 -15.17 24.41 -1.50
C ALA A 168 -15.03 22.98 -0.93
N GLY A 169 -15.83 22.65 0.08
CA GLY A 169 -15.75 21.37 0.78
C GLY A 169 -14.68 21.29 1.87
N GLY A 170 -13.98 22.40 2.17
CA GLY A 170 -13.04 22.49 3.30
C GLY A 170 -13.37 23.61 4.26
N SER A 171 -12.73 23.63 5.44
CA SER A 171 -12.89 24.71 6.42
C SER A 171 -11.58 25.03 7.15
N TYR A 172 -11.51 26.27 7.64
CA TYR A 172 -10.61 26.73 8.69
C TYR A 172 -11.44 26.95 9.94
N ASP A 173 -11.23 26.15 10.99
CA ASP A 173 -12.01 26.25 12.21
C ASP A 173 -11.67 27.52 12.99
N VAL A 174 -12.69 28.18 13.54
CA VAL A 174 -12.55 29.37 14.35
C VAL A 174 -13.19 29.15 15.72
N ASP A 175 -12.71 29.87 16.73
CA ASP A 175 -13.28 29.92 18.07
C ASP A 175 -14.48 30.91 18.15
N GLU A 176 -15.03 31.09 19.36
CA GLU A 176 -16.17 31.99 19.60
C GLU A 176 -15.86 33.47 19.31
N GLU A 177 -14.59 33.86 19.39
CA GLU A 177 -14.08 35.19 19.06
C GLU A 177 -13.78 35.36 17.56
N GLY A 178 -13.90 34.26 16.78
CA GLY A 178 -13.63 34.22 15.35
C GLY A 178 -12.14 34.13 15.02
N GLU A 179 -11.31 33.74 15.98
CA GLU A 179 -9.88 33.50 15.76
C GLU A 179 -9.65 32.06 15.29
N LEU A 180 -8.66 31.84 14.38
CA LEU A 180 -8.32 30.52 13.90
C LEU A 180 -7.86 29.61 15.06
N THR A 181 -8.46 28.43 15.19
CA THR A 181 -8.07 27.42 16.19
C THR A 181 -6.80 26.67 15.82
N GLY A 182 -6.43 26.66 14.55
CA GLY A 182 -5.34 25.85 13.97
C GLY A 182 -5.84 24.57 13.33
N ILE A 183 -7.14 24.25 13.44
CA ILE A 183 -7.74 23.09 12.77
C ILE A 183 -8.17 23.46 11.36
N VAL A 184 -7.76 22.61 10.41
CA VAL A 184 -8.08 22.72 8.98
C VAL A 184 -8.67 21.40 8.53
N ARG A 185 -9.79 21.43 7.79
CA ARG A 185 -10.54 20.22 7.45
C ARG A 185 -10.68 20.00 5.96
N GLU A 186 -10.76 18.70 5.62
CA GLU A 186 -11.16 18.17 4.31
C GLU A 186 -10.41 18.83 3.15
N ALA A 187 -11.12 19.34 2.13
CA ALA A 187 -10.50 19.95 0.96
C ALA A 187 -9.47 21.03 1.28
N ALA A 188 -9.63 21.75 2.41
CA ALA A 188 -8.65 22.74 2.85
C ALA A 188 -7.36 22.07 3.34
N ALA A 189 -7.45 20.98 4.12
CA ALA A 189 -6.28 20.20 4.56
C ALA A 189 -5.56 19.56 3.37
N MET A 190 -6.30 18.97 2.44
CA MET A 190 -5.77 18.36 1.22
C MET A 190 -5.05 19.38 0.33
N ALA A 191 -5.61 20.59 0.15
CA ALA A 191 -4.98 21.64 -0.65
C ALA A 191 -3.66 22.17 -0.04
N LEU A 192 -3.46 22.00 1.27
CA LEU A 192 -2.23 22.41 1.95
C LEU A 192 -1.14 21.33 1.91
N MET A 193 -1.51 20.07 1.74
CA MET A 193 -0.56 18.94 1.75
C MET A 193 0.60 19.14 0.77
N PRO A 194 0.40 19.43 -0.52
CA PRO A 194 1.51 19.65 -1.46
C PRO A 194 2.43 20.80 -1.03
N ARG A 195 1.87 21.87 -0.45
CA ARG A 195 2.64 23.02 0.02
C ARG A 195 3.52 22.68 1.22
N ILE A 196 3.02 21.88 2.14
CA ILE A 196 3.77 21.39 3.31
C ILE A 196 4.85 20.41 2.83
N MET A 197 4.52 19.47 1.94
CA MET A 197 5.47 18.49 1.41
C MET A 197 6.59 19.14 0.59
N ALA A 198 6.31 20.23 -0.12
CA ALA A 198 7.33 21.01 -0.86
C ALA A 198 8.34 21.75 0.03
N THR A 199 8.17 21.74 1.36
CA THR A 199 9.15 22.31 2.30
C THR A 199 10.35 21.41 2.55
N PHE A 200 10.28 20.14 2.17
CA PHE A 200 11.39 19.20 2.19
C PHE A 200 12.22 19.33 0.92
N SER A 201 13.53 19.36 1.05
CA SER A 201 14.44 19.38 -0.09
C SER A 201 14.48 18.03 -0.82
N ASP A 202 14.86 18.05 -2.10
CA ASP A 202 15.03 16.81 -2.88
C ASP A 202 16.06 15.86 -2.26
N ASP A 203 17.13 16.38 -1.64
CA ASP A 203 18.13 15.55 -0.96
C ASP A 203 17.56 14.90 0.31
N GLU A 204 16.71 15.59 1.09
CA GLU A 204 16.01 15.00 2.22
C GLU A 204 15.07 13.87 1.76
N ILE A 205 14.26 14.13 0.73
CA ILE A 205 13.36 13.13 0.18
C ILE A 205 14.14 11.95 -0.41
N LEU A 206 15.22 12.19 -1.14
CA LEU A 206 16.08 11.13 -1.67
C LEU A 206 16.64 10.24 -0.54
N GLY A 207 17.10 10.85 0.55
CA GLY A 207 17.57 10.12 1.75
C GLY A 207 16.46 9.31 2.41
N ALA A 208 15.24 9.85 2.48
CA ALA A 208 14.06 9.14 2.99
C ALA A 208 13.73 7.90 2.14
N TYR A 209 13.73 8.03 0.80
CA TYR A 209 13.54 6.89 -0.11
C TYR A 209 14.62 5.83 0.04
N GLN A 210 15.89 6.21 0.19
CA GLN A 210 16.98 5.26 0.42
C GLN A 210 16.75 4.44 1.70
N GLY A 211 16.37 5.11 2.80
CA GLY A 211 16.02 4.44 4.06
C GLY A 211 14.81 3.51 3.92
N PHE A 212 13.77 3.95 3.24
CA PHE A 212 12.57 3.16 2.98
C PHE A 212 12.88 1.91 2.14
N LEU A 213 13.61 2.06 1.04
CA LEU A 213 14.03 0.94 0.18
C LEU A 213 14.91 -0.07 0.93
N ALA A 214 15.79 0.39 1.82
CA ALA A 214 16.58 -0.49 2.67
C ALA A 214 15.68 -1.27 3.66
N ARG A 215 14.65 -0.61 4.22
CA ARG A 215 13.64 -1.28 5.06
C ARG A 215 12.86 -2.33 4.27
N LEU A 216 12.39 -2.02 3.05
CA LEU A 216 11.72 -2.99 2.20
C LEU A 216 12.58 -4.24 1.98
N ALA A 217 13.86 -4.03 1.65
CA ALA A 217 14.80 -5.13 1.46
C ALA A 217 14.98 -5.97 2.73
N SER A 218 15.00 -5.36 3.93
CA SER A 218 15.10 -6.07 5.20
C SER A 218 13.85 -6.86 5.59
N LEU A 219 12.74 -6.66 4.88
CA LEU A 219 11.47 -7.37 5.04
C LEU A 219 11.22 -8.44 3.94
N GLY A 220 12.18 -8.64 3.03
CA GLY A 220 12.01 -9.57 1.92
C GLY A 220 11.23 -9.00 0.73
N ILE A 221 10.97 -7.68 0.72
CA ILE A 221 10.22 -7.01 -0.34
C ILE A 221 11.17 -6.59 -1.46
N THR A 222 10.92 -7.08 -2.65
CA THR A 222 11.72 -6.81 -3.86
C THR A 222 10.97 -5.97 -4.89
N SER A 223 9.70 -5.66 -4.65
CA SER A 223 8.87 -4.92 -5.59
C SER A 223 7.75 -4.17 -4.90
N ILE A 224 7.34 -3.03 -5.45
CA ILE A 224 6.20 -2.23 -4.98
C ILE A 224 5.38 -1.70 -6.16
N CYS A 225 4.09 -1.47 -5.94
CA CYS A 225 3.25 -0.62 -6.76
C CYS A 225 3.05 0.71 -6.05
N ASP A 226 3.70 1.76 -6.55
CA ASP A 226 3.61 3.12 -5.99
C ASP A 226 2.39 3.85 -6.56
N MET A 227 1.42 4.14 -5.69
CA MET A 227 0.10 4.68 -6.01
C MET A 227 0.04 6.18 -5.80
N ALA A 228 -0.61 6.86 -6.74
CA ALA A 228 -1.02 8.25 -6.53
C ALA A 228 -1.92 8.38 -5.29
N LEU A 229 -1.67 9.40 -4.47
CA LEU A 229 -2.49 9.75 -3.29
C LEU A 229 -3.41 10.95 -3.56
N SER A 230 -3.16 11.73 -4.62
CA SER A 230 -3.97 12.87 -5.00
C SER A 230 -4.69 12.64 -6.33
N ALA A 231 -5.90 13.19 -6.43
CA ALA A 231 -6.65 13.21 -7.68
C ALA A 231 -6.06 14.18 -8.74
N GLU A 232 -5.14 15.06 -8.34
CA GLU A 232 -4.55 16.07 -9.23
C GLU A 232 -3.21 15.61 -9.81
N PRO A 233 -3.04 15.60 -11.16
CA PRO A 233 -1.77 15.25 -11.80
C PRO A 233 -0.63 16.19 -11.38
N GLY A 234 0.55 15.61 -11.18
CA GLY A 234 1.73 16.37 -10.76
C GLY A 234 1.79 16.63 -9.24
N LEU A 235 0.67 16.45 -8.54
CA LEU A 235 0.56 16.51 -7.08
C LEU A 235 0.16 15.15 -6.51
N ASP A 236 0.25 14.10 -7.30
CA ASP A 236 -0.11 12.72 -6.89
C ASP A 236 0.97 12.03 -6.05
N PHE A 237 2.10 12.71 -5.81
CA PHE A 237 3.25 12.23 -5.03
C PHE A 237 3.98 11.02 -5.60
N VAL A 238 3.69 10.58 -6.82
CA VAL A 238 4.51 9.59 -7.54
C VAL A 238 5.77 10.29 -8.05
N ARG A 239 6.91 10.07 -7.37
CA ARG A 239 8.19 10.75 -7.59
C ARG A 239 9.08 9.95 -8.54
N ASP A 240 8.70 9.91 -9.83
CA ASP A 240 9.49 9.24 -10.88
C ASP A 240 10.92 9.81 -11.01
N ASP A 241 11.10 11.09 -10.70
CA ASP A 241 12.41 11.76 -10.65
C ASP A 241 13.35 11.17 -9.59
N ILE A 242 12.84 10.84 -8.40
CA ILE A 242 13.60 10.19 -7.32
C ILE A 242 14.00 8.77 -7.75
N TYR A 243 13.07 7.99 -8.30
CA TYR A 243 13.37 6.64 -8.80
C TYR A 243 14.42 6.65 -9.90
N ARG A 244 14.32 7.57 -10.87
CA ARG A 244 15.35 7.73 -11.93
C ARG A 244 16.72 8.09 -11.36
N THR A 245 16.75 8.96 -10.36
CA THR A 245 17.99 9.35 -9.68
C THR A 245 18.63 8.14 -8.98
N LEU A 246 17.84 7.35 -8.24
CA LEU A 246 18.30 6.15 -7.54
C LEU A 246 18.74 5.04 -8.51
N GLU A 247 18.00 4.83 -9.62
CA GLU A 247 18.37 3.87 -10.66
C GLU A 247 19.70 4.26 -11.31
N GLY A 248 19.85 5.53 -11.70
CA GLY A 248 21.08 6.05 -12.28
C GLY A 248 22.31 5.95 -11.38
N ARG A 249 22.10 5.96 -10.05
CA ARG A 249 23.15 5.75 -9.03
C ARG A 249 23.38 4.27 -8.67
N GLY A 250 22.58 3.34 -9.21
CA GLY A 250 22.63 1.90 -8.85
C GLY A 250 22.21 1.62 -7.40
N GLN A 251 21.33 2.44 -6.83
CA GLN A 251 20.92 2.42 -5.42
C GLN A 251 19.52 1.83 -5.20
N LEU A 252 18.84 1.39 -6.26
CA LEU A 252 17.55 0.71 -6.12
C LEU A 252 17.75 -0.72 -5.58
N THR A 253 17.08 -1.02 -4.49
CA THR A 253 17.02 -2.36 -3.86
C THR A 253 15.68 -3.05 -4.12
N CYS A 254 14.79 -2.41 -4.85
CA CYS A 254 13.42 -2.83 -5.10
C CYS A 254 12.99 -2.36 -6.49
N ARG A 255 12.12 -3.13 -7.17
CA ARG A 255 11.44 -2.68 -8.39
C ARG A 255 10.28 -1.77 -8.03
N ALA A 256 10.08 -0.71 -8.78
CA ALA A 256 8.98 0.22 -8.61
C ALA A 256 8.07 0.24 -9.84
N HIS A 257 6.79 -0.04 -9.63
CA HIS A 257 5.74 0.04 -10.65
C HIS A 257 4.88 1.25 -10.32
N LEU A 258 4.90 2.27 -11.18
CA LEU A 258 4.32 3.58 -10.92
C LEU A 258 2.92 3.71 -11.50
N PHE A 259 2.00 4.25 -10.70
CA PHE A 259 0.60 4.46 -11.04
C PHE A 259 0.19 5.90 -10.73
N PRO A 260 0.54 6.87 -11.60
CA PRO A 260 0.14 8.26 -11.44
C PRO A 260 -1.39 8.42 -11.55
N THR A 261 -1.87 9.59 -11.15
CA THR A 261 -3.31 9.91 -11.17
C THR A 261 -3.89 9.83 -12.59
N LEU A 262 -5.01 9.12 -12.72
CA LEU A 262 -5.80 9.08 -13.96
C LEU A 262 -6.62 10.36 -14.10
N THR A 263 -6.44 11.02 -15.23
CA THR A 263 -7.30 12.13 -15.65
C THR A 263 -7.57 12.03 -17.15
N ARG A 264 -8.26 13.02 -17.72
CA ARG A 264 -8.46 13.07 -19.17
C ARG A 264 -7.14 13.26 -19.94
N ASP A 265 -6.18 13.97 -19.36
CA ASP A 265 -4.83 14.11 -19.93
C ASP A 265 -3.92 12.99 -19.41
N VAL A 266 -3.55 12.09 -20.33
CA VAL A 266 -2.67 10.95 -20.05
C VAL A 266 -1.21 11.20 -20.45
N SER A 267 -0.86 12.42 -20.90
CA SER A 267 0.46 12.76 -21.45
C SER A 267 1.60 12.52 -20.46
N ARG A 268 1.40 12.80 -19.17
CA ARG A 268 2.39 12.52 -18.12
C ARG A 268 2.73 11.03 -18.04
N PHE A 269 1.74 10.17 -18.07
CA PHE A 269 1.97 8.72 -18.04
C PHE A 269 2.69 8.24 -19.30
N GLU A 270 2.32 8.76 -20.48
CA GLU A 270 3.00 8.42 -21.75
C GLU A 270 4.47 8.81 -21.69
N SER A 271 4.80 10.02 -21.19
CA SER A 271 6.18 10.46 -20.98
C SER A 271 6.93 9.54 -20.01
N MET A 272 6.34 9.26 -18.84
CA MET A 272 6.93 8.35 -17.87
C MET A 272 7.20 6.96 -18.46
N ARG A 273 6.24 6.40 -19.21
CA ARG A 273 6.39 5.09 -19.86
C ARG A 273 7.49 5.09 -20.91
N ASP A 274 7.65 6.19 -21.66
CA ASP A 274 8.68 6.31 -22.70
C ASP A 274 10.08 6.50 -22.11
N GLU A 275 10.19 7.11 -20.94
CA GLU A 275 11.45 7.35 -20.25
C GLU A 275 11.87 6.16 -19.34
N LEU A 276 10.91 5.49 -18.70
CA LEU A 276 11.15 4.41 -17.75
C LEU A 276 11.04 3.02 -18.41
N ARG A 277 12.00 2.69 -19.26
CA ARG A 277 12.05 1.44 -20.03
C ARG A 277 12.90 0.34 -19.38
N GLY A 278 13.55 0.66 -18.25
CA GLY A 278 14.39 -0.28 -17.51
C GLY A 278 13.57 -1.37 -16.80
N PRO A 279 14.21 -2.46 -16.36
CA PRO A 279 13.51 -3.52 -15.64
C PRO A 279 13.17 -3.15 -14.19
N LEU A 280 13.78 -2.09 -13.62
CA LEU A 280 13.64 -1.74 -12.22
C LEU A 280 12.51 -0.72 -11.98
N VAL A 281 12.35 0.29 -12.84
CA VAL A 281 11.31 1.31 -12.70
C VAL A 281 10.46 1.36 -13.95
N GLN A 282 9.15 1.26 -13.82
CA GLN A 282 8.22 1.28 -14.94
C GLN A 282 6.89 1.96 -14.58
N ALA A 283 6.36 2.81 -15.45
CA ALA A 283 4.98 3.25 -15.38
C ALA A 283 4.07 2.14 -15.95
N ARG A 284 3.10 1.64 -15.15
CA ARG A 284 2.36 0.41 -15.48
C ARG A 284 0.86 0.63 -15.69
N GLY A 285 0.34 1.78 -15.29
CA GLY A 285 -1.06 2.14 -15.41
C GLY A 285 -1.37 3.39 -14.60
N PHE A 286 -2.62 3.59 -14.30
CA PHE A 286 -3.11 4.74 -13.55
C PHE A 286 -3.77 4.35 -12.25
N LYS A 287 -3.83 5.30 -11.30
CA LYS A 287 -4.67 5.25 -10.09
C LYS A 287 -5.72 6.34 -10.14
N GLN A 288 -6.93 6.03 -9.67
CA GLN A 288 -7.96 7.04 -9.39
C GLN A 288 -8.81 6.61 -8.18
N PHE A 289 -9.47 7.59 -7.56
CA PHE A 289 -10.34 7.41 -6.41
C PHE A 289 -11.79 7.56 -6.86
N PHE A 290 -12.61 6.54 -6.59
CA PHE A 290 -14.03 6.60 -6.94
C PHE A 290 -14.89 7.03 -5.76
N ASP A 291 -14.50 6.66 -4.54
CA ASP A 291 -15.14 7.10 -3.30
C ASP A 291 -14.11 7.33 -2.18
N GLY A 292 -14.57 7.46 -0.95
CA GLY A 292 -13.75 7.58 0.24
C GLY A 292 -13.81 6.33 1.11
N VAL A 293 -13.89 6.49 2.45
CA VAL A 293 -13.80 5.42 3.46
C VAL A 293 -15.07 5.32 4.31
N SER A 294 -15.40 4.10 4.78
CA SER A 294 -16.62 3.85 5.56
C SER A 294 -16.65 4.62 6.88
N SER A 295 -15.53 4.65 7.61
CA SER A 295 -15.44 5.33 8.92
C SER A 295 -15.69 6.83 8.88
N GLN A 296 -15.63 7.47 7.71
CA GLN A 296 -15.92 8.89 7.48
C GLN A 296 -17.26 9.12 6.78
N HIS A 297 -18.05 8.08 6.55
CA HIS A 297 -19.27 8.11 5.73
C HIS A 297 -19.06 8.68 4.32
N THR A 298 -17.88 8.42 3.75
CA THR A 298 -17.52 8.87 2.39
C THR A 298 -17.38 7.71 1.39
N ALA A 299 -17.40 6.45 1.85
CA ALA A 299 -17.58 5.30 0.97
C ALA A 299 -18.99 5.34 0.36
N TRP A 300 -19.08 5.17 -0.97
CA TRP A 300 -20.35 5.29 -1.69
C TRP A 300 -21.12 3.97 -1.67
N LEU A 301 -22.22 3.96 -0.91
CA LEU A 301 -23.07 2.81 -0.67
C LEU A 301 -24.37 2.88 -1.48
N ALA A 302 -24.92 1.71 -1.82
CA ALA A 302 -26.22 1.58 -2.43
C ALA A 302 -27.38 1.87 -1.46
N GLU A 303 -27.18 1.57 -0.17
CA GLU A 303 -28.14 1.82 0.92
C GLU A 303 -27.49 2.69 2.01
N PRO A 304 -28.28 3.50 2.75
CA PRO A 304 -27.74 4.37 3.80
C PRO A 304 -26.95 3.63 4.87
N TYR A 305 -25.98 4.32 5.45
CA TYR A 305 -25.31 3.86 6.66
C TYR A 305 -26.31 3.56 7.78
N THR A 306 -26.03 2.55 8.60
CA THR A 306 -26.88 2.19 9.73
C THR A 306 -26.89 3.28 10.80
N ASN A 307 -25.75 3.95 11.00
CA ASN A 307 -25.52 5.09 11.88
C ASN A 307 -25.53 6.43 11.11
N ALA A 308 -26.35 6.53 10.07
CA ALA A 308 -26.43 7.69 9.17
C ALA A 308 -26.43 9.04 9.90
N HIS A 309 -25.68 10.02 9.43
CA HIS A 309 -25.60 11.38 9.97
C HIS A 309 -26.81 12.23 9.58
N PHE A 310 -27.47 11.89 8.45
CA PHE A 310 -28.67 12.53 7.91
C PHE A 310 -29.48 11.53 7.09
N GLU A 311 -30.72 11.84 6.78
CA GLU A 311 -31.60 11.00 5.99
C GLU A 311 -31.01 10.77 4.58
N GLY A 312 -30.79 9.49 4.20
CA GLY A 312 -30.21 9.10 2.91
C GLY A 312 -28.68 9.20 2.85
N ASP A 313 -27.98 9.21 3.99
CA ASP A 313 -26.53 9.20 4.05
C ASP A 313 -25.94 7.90 3.49
N CYS A 314 -25.61 7.92 2.21
CA CYS A 314 -24.99 6.81 1.46
C CYS A 314 -23.53 7.08 1.08
N GLY A 315 -22.91 8.10 1.64
CA GLY A 315 -21.65 8.60 1.10
C GLY A 315 -21.83 9.18 -0.31
N ARG A 316 -20.75 9.23 -1.08
CA ARG A 316 -20.80 9.80 -2.45
C ARG A 316 -19.53 9.46 -3.23
N PRO A 317 -19.61 9.47 -4.59
CA PRO A 317 -18.39 9.38 -5.40
C PRO A 317 -17.51 10.65 -5.24
N THR A 318 -16.19 10.48 -5.27
CA THR A 318 -15.20 11.57 -5.32
C THR A 318 -15.05 12.14 -6.73
N VAL A 319 -15.24 11.27 -7.73
CA VAL A 319 -15.29 11.62 -9.15
C VAL A 319 -16.65 11.19 -9.70
N GLU A 320 -17.37 12.12 -10.33
CA GLU A 320 -18.68 11.83 -10.92
C GLU A 320 -18.62 10.60 -11.83
N PRO A 321 -19.57 9.65 -11.75
CA PRO A 321 -19.51 8.36 -12.47
C PRO A 321 -19.34 8.49 -13.98
N ALA A 322 -20.00 9.46 -14.60
CA ALA A 322 -19.84 9.72 -16.03
C ALA A 322 -18.41 10.18 -16.38
N LEU A 323 -17.78 10.97 -15.50
CA LEU A 323 -16.42 11.45 -15.69
C LEU A 323 -15.40 10.33 -15.44
N MET A 324 -15.58 9.50 -14.41
CA MET A 324 -14.75 8.32 -14.15
C MET A 324 -14.80 7.38 -15.35
N ARG A 325 -15.99 7.12 -15.88
CA ARG A 325 -16.17 6.32 -17.08
C ARG A 325 -15.40 6.91 -18.28
N ASP A 326 -15.52 8.22 -18.53
CA ASP A 326 -14.79 8.88 -19.62
C ASP A 326 -13.26 8.71 -19.47
N TYR A 327 -12.72 8.85 -18.27
CA TYR A 327 -11.31 8.65 -17.98
C TYR A 327 -10.86 7.22 -18.27
N VAL A 328 -11.60 6.23 -17.76
CA VAL A 328 -11.28 4.81 -17.97
C VAL A 328 -11.38 4.44 -19.45
N MET A 329 -12.42 4.92 -20.17
CA MET A 329 -12.57 4.66 -21.60
C MET A 329 -11.42 5.23 -22.42
N GLU A 330 -10.91 6.42 -22.08
CA GLU A 330 -9.75 6.99 -22.77
C GLU A 330 -8.47 6.19 -22.48
N ALA A 331 -8.22 5.78 -21.23
CA ALA A 331 -7.09 4.93 -20.89
C ALA A 331 -7.18 3.56 -21.59
N ALA A 332 -8.35 2.90 -21.56
CA ALA A 332 -8.58 1.60 -22.18
C ALA A 332 -8.44 1.65 -23.71
N ARG A 333 -8.96 2.71 -24.35
CA ARG A 333 -8.78 2.93 -25.81
C ARG A 333 -7.30 2.96 -26.21
N ARG A 334 -6.40 3.38 -25.32
CA ARG A 334 -4.96 3.39 -25.49
C ARG A 334 -4.27 2.12 -25.00
N GLY A 335 -5.03 1.15 -24.49
CA GLY A 335 -4.54 -0.12 -23.97
C GLY A 335 -3.88 -0.02 -22.59
N PHE A 336 -4.21 1.01 -21.80
CA PHE A 336 -3.63 1.22 -20.46
C PHE A 336 -4.50 0.59 -19.37
N ALA A 337 -3.84 0.02 -18.37
CA ALA A 337 -4.48 -0.49 -17.16
C ALA A 337 -4.86 0.67 -16.22
N VAL A 338 -5.95 0.49 -15.49
CA VAL A 338 -6.44 1.46 -14.48
C VAL A 338 -6.70 0.73 -13.17
N ARG A 339 -6.32 1.37 -12.06
CA ARG A 339 -6.57 0.92 -10.70
C ARG A 339 -7.50 1.92 -10.02
N ILE A 340 -8.65 1.45 -9.56
CA ILE A 340 -9.70 2.29 -8.97
C ILE A 340 -9.82 1.96 -7.48
N HIS A 341 -9.62 2.96 -6.60
CA HIS A 341 -10.03 2.87 -5.22
C HIS A 341 -11.56 2.83 -5.16
N ALA A 342 -12.12 1.78 -4.61
CA ALA A 342 -13.55 1.62 -4.38
C ALA A 342 -13.79 0.78 -3.12
N ILE A 343 -14.38 1.40 -2.11
CA ILE A 343 -14.67 0.82 -0.80
C ILE A 343 -16.16 0.51 -0.64
N GLY A 344 -17.03 1.44 -1.02
CA GLY A 344 -18.47 1.27 -0.96
C GLY A 344 -18.99 0.32 -2.05
N ASP A 345 -20.04 -0.41 -1.71
CA ASP A 345 -20.62 -1.43 -2.60
C ASP A 345 -21.19 -0.85 -3.90
N GLU A 346 -21.67 0.40 -3.89
CA GLU A 346 -22.10 1.08 -5.11
C GLU A 346 -20.88 1.51 -5.95
N ALA A 347 -19.83 2.05 -5.34
CA ALA A 347 -18.60 2.40 -6.05
C ALA A 347 -17.96 1.18 -6.73
N ILE A 348 -17.95 0.03 -6.03
CA ILE A 348 -17.42 -1.24 -6.56
C ILE A 348 -18.25 -1.70 -7.75
N THR A 349 -19.59 -1.73 -7.62
CA THR A 349 -20.50 -2.13 -8.72
C THR A 349 -20.27 -1.25 -9.95
N GLN A 350 -20.21 0.07 -9.78
CA GLN A 350 -19.99 1.03 -10.86
C GLN A 350 -18.59 0.87 -11.50
N ALA A 351 -17.55 0.58 -10.71
CA ALA A 351 -16.21 0.33 -11.23
C ALA A 351 -16.17 -0.96 -12.08
N ILE A 352 -16.86 -2.02 -11.65
CA ILE A 352 -16.99 -3.26 -12.42
C ILE A 352 -17.73 -2.99 -13.73
N ASP A 353 -18.87 -2.27 -13.70
CA ASP A 353 -19.64 -1.90 -14.90
C ASP A 353 -18.77 -1.16 -15.93
N ILE A 354 -17.97 -0.20 -15.46
CA ILE A 354 -17.06 0.58 -16.30
C ILE A 354 -15.98 -0.32 -16.92
N PHE A 355 -15.39 -1.24 -16.16
CA PHE A 355 -14.36 -2.15 -16.66
C PHE A 355 -14.94 -3.21 -17.60
N GLU A 356 -16.13 -3.74 -17.35
CA GLU A 356 -16.84 -4.62 -18.29
C GLU A 356 -17.09 -3.92 -19.63
N GLU A 357 -17.57 -2.67 -19.59
CA GLU A 357 -17.78 -1.87 -20.80
C GLU A 357 -16.46 -1.58 -21.54
N ALA A 358 -15.40 -1.21 -20.82
CA ALA A 358 -14.08 -0.93 -21.39
C ALA A 358 -13.52 -2.18 -22.10
N ASN A 359 -13.57 -3.33 -21.43
CA ASN A 359 -13.13 -4.61 -22.00
C ASN A 359 -13.96 -5.03 -23.20
N ALA A 360 -15.27 -4.81 -23.19
CA ALA A 360 -16.15 -5.12 -24.32
C ALA A 360 -15.85 -4.25 -25.55
N ARG A 361 -15.44 -3.00 -25.36
CA ARG A 361 -15.17 -2.06 -26.45
C ARG A 361 -13.74 -2.14 -27.00
N PHE A 362 -12.77 -2.34 -26.13
CA PHE A 362 -11.34 -2.16 -26.47
C PHE A 362 -10.51 -3.42 -26.21
N GLY A 363 -11.09 -4.46 -25.58
CA GLY A 363 -10.34 -5.61 -25.08
C GLY A 363 -9.66 -5.33 -23.75
N ALA A 364 -9.02 -6.35 -23.18
CA ALA A 364 -8.20 -6.19 -21.98
C ALA A 364 -7.02 -5.23 -22.24
N PRO A 365 -6.49 -4.56 -21.20
CA PRO A 365 -5.30 -3.71 -21.34
C PRO A 365 -4.15 -4.45 -22.04
N ALA A 366 -3.42 -3.73 -22.90
CA ALA A 366 -2.28 -4.31 -23.62
C ALA A 366 -1.14 -4.72 -22.66
N ILE A 367 -1.06 -4.07 -21.52
CA ILE A 367 -0.08 -4.33 -20.46
C ILE A 367 -0.82 -4.27 -19.11
N GLY A 368 -0.73 -5.35 -18.35
CA GLY A 368 -1.33 -5.47 -17.02
C GLY A 368 -2.83 -5.74 -17.04
N HIS A 369 -3.45 -5.49 -15.92
CA HIS A 369 -4.86 -5.76 -15.67
C HIS A 369 -5.50 -4.53 -15.03
N HIS A 370 -6.78 -4.30 -15.29
CA HIS A 370 -7.56 -3.42 -14.43
C HIS A 370 -7.61 -3.99 -13.02
N CYS A 371 -7.55 -3.12 -12.00
CA CYS A 371 -7.64 -3.51 -10.59
C CYS A 371 -8.69 -2.66 -9.88
N ILE A 372 -9.37 -3.24 -8.91
CA ILE A 372 -10.11 -2.49 -7.91
C ILE A 372 -9.38 -2.63 -6.58
N GLU A 373 -9.11 -1.49 -5.95
CA GLU A 373 -8.41 -1.40 -4.67
C GLU A 373 -9.40 -1.44 -3.51
N HIS A 374 -8.99 -2.06 -2.42
CA HIS A 374 -9.70 -2.19 -1.15
C HIS A 374 -10.83 -3.21 -1.18
N LEU A 375 -11.88 -3.05 -2.00
CA LEU A 375 -12.99 -4.02 -2.13
C LEU A 375 -13.57 -4.41 -0.76
N GLU A 376 -13.80 -3.41 0.11
CA GLU A 376 -14.21 -3.68 1.49
C GLU A 376 -15.66 -4.16 1.57
N ASN A 377 -16.59 -3.42 0.94
CA ASN A 377 -18.02 -3.69 1.01
C ASN A 377 -18.48 -4.26 -0.34
N MET A 378 -18.64 -5.58 -0.42
CA MET A 378 -19.04 -6.23 -1.68
C MET A 378 -20.55 -6.50 -1.73
N LYS A 379 -21.12 -6.48 -2.93
CA LYS A 379 -22.37 -7.22 -3.22
C LYS A 379 -22.00 -8.62 -3.69
N GLU A 380 -22.66 -9.64 -3.16
CA GLU A 380 -22.33 -11.04 -3.48
C GLU A 380 -22.25 -11.33 -4.99
N PRO A 381 -23.18 -10.83 -5.87
CA PRO A 381 -23.09 -11.06 -7.32
C PRO A 381 -21.84 -10.44 -7.97
N ASP A 382 -21.30 -9.38 -7.40
CA ASP A 382 -20.17 -8.65 -7.99
C ASP A 382 -18.84 -9.41 -7.83
N ILE A 383 -18.74 -10.37 -6.90
CA ILE A 383 -17.57 -11.23 -6.72
C ILE A 383 -17.30 -12.03 -8.01
N ALA A 384 -18.32 -12.72 -8.51
CA ALA A 384 -18.21 -13.50 -9.75
C ALA A 384 -18.01 -12.62 -10.99
N ARG A 385 -18.64 -11.43 -11.03
CA ARG A 385 -18.49 -10.46 -12.12
C ARG A 385 -17.05 -9.93 -12.22
N LEU A 386 -16.45 -9.56 -11.08
CA LEU A 386 -15.07 -9.12 -11.01
C LEU A 386 -14.12 -10.17 -11.58
N ALA A 387 -14.25 -11.44 -11.15
CA ALA A 387 -13.45 -12.54 -11.65
C ALA A 387 -13.63 -12.74 -13.18
N LYS A 388 -14.87 -12.74 -13.65
CA LYS A 388 -15.19 -12.91 -15.08
C LYS A 388 -14.66 -11.76 -15.95
N ALA A 389 -14.66 -10.55 -15.43
CA ALA A 389 -14.09 -9.38 -16.11
C ALA A 389 -12.56 -9.39 -16.18
N GLY A 390 -11.89 -10.32 -15.49
CA GLY A 390 -10.42 -10.38 -15.40
C GLY A 390 -9.83 -9.21 -14.62
N VAL A 391 -10.61 -8.62 -13.72
CA VAL A 391 -10.18 -7.53 -12.85
C VAL A 391 -9.47 -8.11 -11.63
N VAL A 392 -8.32 -7.58 -11.27
CA VAL A 392 -7.56 -8.02 -10.09
C VAL A 392 -8.18 -7.41 -8.83
N ALA A 393 -8.45 -8.26 -7.84
CA ALA A 393 -8.84 -7.85 -6.50
C ALA A 393 -7.56 -7.45 -5.70
N SER A 394 -7.31 -6.16 -5.59
CA SER A 394 -6.17 -5.61 -4.87
C SER A 394 -6.59 -5.15 -3.48
N VAL A 395 -6.21 -5.89 -2.46
CA VAL A 395 -6.76 -5.73 -1.11
C VAL A 395 -5.67 -5.63 -0.05
N GLN A 396 -6.04 -5.10 1.12
CA GLN A 396 -5.14 -4.85 2.24
C GLN A 396 -5.63 -5.64 3.46
N PRO A 397 -5.13 -6.86 3.68
CA PRO A 397 -5.63 -7.70 4.78
C PRO A 397 -5.63 -7.04 6.17
N PRO A 398 -4.62 -6.22 6.56
CA PRO A 398 -4.64 -5.57 7.88
C PRO A 398 -5.79 -4.58 8.07
N HIS A 399 -6.42 -4.08 7.00
CA HIS A 399 -7.55 -3.15 7.11
C HIS A 399 -8.78 -3.77 7.78
N ILE A 400 -8.93 -5.09 7.71
CA ILE A 400 -10.00 -5.84 8.37
C ILE A 400 -10.09 -5.54 9.87
N THR A 401 -8.97 -5.22 10.50
CA THR A 401 -8.86 -5.06 11.96
C THR A 401 -8.52 -3.64 12.41
N LEU A 402 -8.56 -2.65 11.51
CA LEU A 402 -8.25 -1.26 11.86
C LEU A 402 -9.28 -0.62 12.79
N ASP A 403 -10.57 -0.94 12.61
CA ASP A 403 -11.68 -0.45 13.44
C ASP A 403 -12.59 -1.60 13.87
N PRO A 404 -12.21 -2.35 14.93
CA PRO A 404 -13.02 -3.46 15.43
C PRO A 404 -14.43 -3.02 15.82
N GLY A 405 -15.46 -3.65 15.23
CA GLY A 405 -16.87 -3.29 15.42
C GLY A 405 -17.32 -2.08 14.61
N GLY A 406 -16.42 -1.43 13.86
CA GLY A 406 -16.75 -0.35 12.93
C GLY A 406 -17.71 -0.80 11.82
N PRO A 407 -17.41 -1.88 11.10
CA PRO A 407 -18.28 -2.38 10.06
C PRO A 407 -19.72 -2.65 10.51
N GLU A 408 -19.90 -3.33 11.65
CA GLU A 408 -21.24 -3.62 12.19
C GLU A 408 -21.98 -2.35 12.60
N ARG A 409 -21.27 -1.36 13.16
CA ARG A 409 -21.83 -0.05 13.52
C ARG A 409 -22.30 0.72 12.29
N ASP A 410 -21.49 0.72 11.22
CA ASP A 410 -21.69 1.55 10.03
C ASP A 410 -22.66 0.90 9.04
N LEU A 411 -22.64 -0.45 8.91
CA LEU A 411 -23.37 -1.19 7.90
C LEU A 411 -24.44 -2.15 8.46
N GLY A 412 -24.29 -2.56 9.73
CA GLY A 412 -25.09 -3.62 10.33
C GLY A 412 -24.62 -5.02 9.93
N ASP A 413 -25.00 -6.02 10.74
CA ASP A 413 -24.48 -7.40 10.66
C ASP A 413 -24.69 -8.08 9.29
N ASP A 414 -25.80 -7.77 8.62
CA ASP A 414 -26.15 -8.46 7.37
C ASP A 414 -25.23 -8.03 6.20
N ARG A 415 -24.94 -6.75 6.09
CA ARG A 415 -24.03 -6.23 5.04
C ARG A 415 -22.59 -6.64 5.28
N CYS A 416 -22.17 -6.82 6.54
CA CYS A 416 -20.81 -7.24 6.87
C CYS A 416 -20.47 -8.67 6.37
N LYS A 417 -21.47 -9.53 6.11
CA LYS A 417 -21.24 -10.94 5.74
C LYS A 417 -20.43 -11.14 4.45
N VAL A 418 -20.37 -10.15 3.60
CA VAL A 418 -19.66 -10.19 2.31
C VAL A 418 -18.51 -9.18 2.25
N MET A 419 -18.00 -8.73 3.41
CA MET A 419 -16.86 -7.81 3.46
C MET A 419 -15.53 -8.55 3.34
N TRP A 420 -14.61 -7.96 2.57
CA TRP A 420 -13.28 -8.53 2.29
C TRP A 420 -13.33 -10.03 1.98
N PRO A 421 -14.03 -10.46 0.92
CA PRO A 421 -14.39 -11.87 0.68
C PRO A 421 -13.25 -12.64 0.00
N PHE A 422 -12.10 -12.80 0.69
CA PHE A 422 -10.88 -13.35 0.10
C PHE A 422 -11.01 -14.78 -0.39
N ALA A 423 -11.63 -15.67 0.43
CA ALA A 423 -11.86 -17.05 0.02
C ALA A 423 -12.88 -17.12 -1.13
N SER A 424 -13.85 -16.22 -1.13
CA SER A 424 -14.85 -16.13 -2.20
C SER A 424 -14.21 -15.66 -3.51
N PHE A 425 -13.30 -14.66 -3.49
CA PHE A 425 -12.54 -14.26 -4.67
C PHE A 425 -11.76 -15.42 -5.27
N LEU A 426 -11.02 -16.17 -4.44
CA LEU A 426 -10.27 -17.34 -4.91
C LEU A 426 -11.17 -18.44 -5.49
N ARG A 427 -12.31 -18.70 -4.85
CA ARG A 427 -13.29 -19.70 -5.29
C ARG A 427 -13.90 -19.35 -6.66
N GLU A 428 -14.14 -18.07 -6.92
CA GLU A 428 -14.62 -17.57 -8.22
C GLU A 428 -13.50 -17.42 -9.26
N GLY A 429 -12.24 -17.71 -8.89
CA GLY A 429 -11.07 -17.63 -9.77
C GLY A 429 -10.54 -16.22 -10.01
N ALA A 430 -10.89 -15.26 -9.16
CA ALA A 430 -10.32 -13.93 -9.21
C ALA A 430 -8.83 -13.96 -8.80
N THR A 431 -8.02 -13.13 -9.43
CA THR A 431 -6.64 -12.89 -8.98
C THR A 431 -6.67 -11.99 -7.76
N LEU A 432 -6.12 -12.50 -6.64
CA LEU A 432 -6.03 -11.78 -5.38
C LEU A 432 -4.61 -11.22 -5.22
N ALA A 433 -4.48 -9.91 -5.08
CA ALA A 433 -3.22 -9.20 -4.86
C ALA A 433 -3.25 -8.49 -3.51
N PHE A 434 -2.14 -8.59 -2.75
CA PHE A 434 -2.03 -7.98 -1.43
C PHE A 434 -1.10 -6.78 -1.45
N GLY A 435 -1.52 -5.71 -0.79
CA GLY A 435 -0.75 -4.51 -0.51
C GLY A 435 -0.94 -4.07 0.93
N THR A 436 -0.15 -3.10 1.36
CA THR A 436 -0.23 -2.55 2.72
C THR A 436 -1.01 -1.24 2.79
N ASP A 437 -1.07 -0.51 1.68
CA ASP A 437 -1.55 0.87 1.68
C ASP A 437 -0.72 1.76 2.63
N SER A 438 0.56 1.40 2.83
CA SER A 438 1.45 2.20 3.68
C SER A 438 1.47 3.67 3.20
N PRO A 439 1.36 4.64 4.13
CA PRO A 439 1.57 4.54 5.58
C PRO A 439 0.30 4.26 6.41
N VAL A 440 -0.85 3.88 5.84
CA VAL A 440 -2.07 3.52 6.60
C VAL A 440 -1.76 2.39 7.58
N VAL A 441 -1.04 1.35 7.10
CA VAL A 441 -0.40 0.34 7.94
C VAL A 441 1.08 0.21 7.62
N ASP A 442 1.83 -0.49 8.47
CA ASP A 442 3.25 -0.78 8.26
C ASP A 442 3.47 -1.65 7.02
N VAL A 443 4.57 -1.42 6.29
CA VAL A 443 4.95 -2.20 5.09
C VAL A 443 5.34 -3.66 5.39
N ASN A 444 5.42 -4.09 6.63
CA ASN A 444 5.70 -5.48 6.99
C ASN A 444 4.58 -6.41 6.48
N PRO A 445 4.85 -7.39 5.60
CA PRO A 445 3.82 -8.26 5.03
C PRO A 445 3.22 -9.25 6.04
N TRP A 446 3.98 -9.61 7.08
CA TRP A 446 3.59 -10.70 8.00
C TRP A 446 2.30 -10.46 8.77
N PRO A 447 2.01 -9.25 9.31
CA PRO A 447 0.70 -8.94 9.85
C PRO A 447 -0.45 -9.13 8.84
N GLY A 448 -0.22 -8.78 7.57
CA GLY A 448 -1.18 -9.00 6.50
C GLY A 448 -1.42 -10.47 6.20
N ILE A 449 -0.36 -11.28 6.10
CA ILE A 449 -0.45 -12.73 5.91
C ILE A 449 -1.19 -13.37 7.11
N TYR A 450 -0.82 -13.00 8.33
CA TYR A 450 -1.48 -13.47 9.55
C TYR A 450 -2.99 -13.16 9.53
N THR A 451 -3.36 -11.90 9.25
CA THR A 451 -4.77 -11.50 9.21
C THR A 451 -5.55 -12.21 8.10
N ALA A 452 -4.96 -12.42 6.92
CA ALA A 452 -5.61 -13.17 5.84
C ALA A 452 -5.89 -14.64 6.21
N VAL A 453 -4.96 -15.26 6.95
CA VAL A 453 -5.06 -16.66 7.39
C VAL A 453 -5.99 -16.82 8.59
N THR A 454 -5.96 -15.89 9.56
CA THR A 454 -6.68 -16.04 10.84
C THR A 454 -7.94 -15.19 10.92
N ARG A 455 -8.02 -14.09 10.19
CA ARG A 455 -9.04 -13.03 10.32
C ARG A 455 -9.04 -12.37 11.69
N GLN A 456 -7.84 -12.31 12.32
CA GLN A 456 -7.60 -11.71 13.62
C GLN A 456 -6.63 -10.53 13.49
N ASP A 457 -6.73 -9.61 14.44
CA ASP A 457 -5.75 -8.55 14.59
C ASP A 457 -4.39 -9.12 15.03
N ALA A 458 -3.32 -8.67 14.37
CA ALA A 458 -1.98 -9.22 14.60
C ALA A 458 -1.36 -8.88 15.97
N LYS A 459 -1.91 -7.89 16.70
CA LYS A 459 -1.41 -7.49 18.02
C LYS A 459 -2.23 -8.07 19.16
N THR A 460 -3.55 -8.08 19.00
CA THR A 460 -4.48 -8.51 20.06
C THR A 460 -4.92 -9.96 19.92
N HIS A 461 -4.74 -10.55 18.72
CA HIS A 461 -5.24 -11.88 18.34
C HIS A 461 -6.76 -12.03 18.52
N GLU A 462 -7.50 -10.93 18.37
CA GLU A 462 -8.95 -10.86 18.44
C GLU A 462 -9.57 -10.58 17.06
N PRO A 463 -10.85 -10.90 16.84
CA PRO A 463 -11.69 -11.71 17.73
C PRO A 463 -11.30 -13.19 17.71
N LYS A 464 -11.46 -13.89 18.85
CA LYS A 464 -11.19 -15.34 18.91
C LYS A 464 -12.00 -16.07 17.85
N GLY A 465 -11.31 -16.93 17.09
CA GLY A 465 -11.92 -17.61 15.96
C GLY A 465 -11.99 -16.80 14.66
N GLY A 466 -11.56 -15.55 14.66
CA GLY A 466 -11.47 -14.68 13.47
C GLY A 466 -12.81 -14.08 13.02
N TRP A 467 -12.78 -12.83 12.60
CA TRP A 467 -13.93 -12.13 12.02
C TRP A 467 -14.23 -12.64 10.60
N LEU A 468 -15.47 -13.06 10.33
CA LEU A 468 -15.86 -13.70 9.06
C LEU A 468 -14.92 -14.87 8.70
N ALA A 469 -14.81 -15.84 9.60
CA ALA A 469 -13.86 -16.96 9.50
C ALA A 469 -14.02 -17.82 8.22
N SER A 470 -15.18 -17.78 7.55
CA SER A 470 -15.41 -18.43 6.25
C SER A 470 -14.56 -17.82 5.12
N GLU A 471 -14.07 -16.60 5.29
CA GLU A 471 -13.25 -15.89 4.31
C GLU A 471 -11.75 -15.97 4.59
N ARG A 472 -11.33 -16.88 5.50
CA ARG A 472 -9.90 -17.23 5.66
C ARG A 472 -9.37 -17.91 4.42
N ILE A 473 -8.10 -17.67 4.14
CA ILE A 473 -7.37 -18.34 3.07
C ILE A 473 -6.16 -19.09 3.63
N SER A 474 -5.55 -19.96 2.84
CA SER A 474 -4.33 -20.65 3.22
C SER A 474 -3.13 -19.70 3.31
N ALA A 475 -2.09 -20.08 4.06
CA ALA A 475 -0.82 -19.33 4.09
C ALA A 475 -0.16 -19.32 2.69
N ALA A 476 -0.29 -20.40 1.93
CA ALA A 476 0.20 -20.47 0.55
C ALA A 476 -0.49 -19.42 -0.35
N ASP A 477 -1.82 -19.27 -0.24
CA ASP A 477 -2.57 -18.27 -1.01
C ASP A 477 -2.25 -16.84 -0.53
N ALA A 478 -2.07 -16.64 0.77
CA ALA A 478 -1.67 -15.33 1.30
C ALA A 478 -0.27 -14.92 0.81
N ILE A 479 0.70 -15.84 0.76
CA ILE A 479 2.03 -15.59 0.18
C ILE A 479 1.92 -15.33 -1.32
N ARG A 480 1.06 -16.06 -2.05
CA ARG A 480 0.80 -15.75 -3.47
C ARG A 480 0.19 -14.36 -3.66
N GLY A 481 -0.65 -13.91 -2.74
CA GLY A 481 -1.18 -12.55 -2.74
C GLY A 481 -0.06 -11.49 -2.75
N TYR A 482 0.97 -11.67 -1.91
CA TYR A 482 2.17 -10.81 -1.86
C TYR A 482 3.25 -11.18 -2.89
N THR A 483 3.03 -12.11 -3.79
CA THR A 483 4.02 -12.49 -4.81
C THR A 483 3.39 -12.53 -6.21
N ALA A 484 2.82 -13.65 -6.63
CA ALA A 484 2.24 -13.83 -7.96
C ALA A 484 1.03 -12.92 -8.22
N GLY A 485 0.15 -12.74 -7.23
CA GLY A 485 -1.01 -11.86 -7.34
C GLY A 485 -0.62 -10.40 -7.50
N ALA A 486 0.31 -9.93 -6.65
CA ALA A 486 0.83 -8.57 -6.76
C ALA A 486 1.60 -8.34 -8.07
N ALA A 487 2.32 -9.35 -8.56
CA ALA A 487 2.96 -9.29 -9.88
C ALA A 487 1.91 -9.15 -11.01
N ALA A 488 0.77 -9.85 -10.92
CA ALA A 488 -0.33 -9.68 -11.87
C ALA A 488 -0.94 -8.28 -11.77
N ALA A 489 -1.15 -7.75 -10.57
CA ALA A 489 -1.63 -6.38 -10.38
C ALA A 489 -0.70 -5.34 -11.02
N ALA A 490 0.61 -5.61 -11.09
CA ALA A 490 1.59 -4.79 -11.81
C ALA A 490 1.71 -5.15 -13.30
N GLY A 491 1.01 -6.20 -13.79
CA GLY A 491 1.15 -6.73 -15.14
C GLY A 491 2.53 -7.33 -15.42
N ARG A 492 3.13 -7.98 -14.40
CA ARG A 492 4.47 -8.58 -14.46
C ARG A 492 4.46 -10.08 -14.14
N GLU A 493 3.30 -10.73 -14.16
CA GLU A 493 3.07 -12.14 -13.81
C GLU A 493 3.86 -13.13 -14.66
N ASN A 494 4.29 -12.70 -15.86
CA ASN A 494 5.12 -13.51 -16.77
C ASN A 494 6.64 -13.32 -16.54
N GLU A 495 7.01 -12.40 -15.64
CA GLU A 495 8.40 -12.02 -15.40
C GLU A 495 8.83 -12.21 -13.95
N MET A 496 7.91 -12.20 -12.98
CA MET A 496 8.21 -12.23 -11.55
C MET A 496 7.04 -12.80 -10.71
N GLY A 497 7.25 -12.93 -9.41
CA GLY A 497 6.24 -13.40 -8.44
C GLY A 497 6.21 -14.92 -8.25
N LYS A 498 7.04 -15.68 -8.97
CA LYS A 498 7.22 -17.14 -8.81
C LYS A 498 8.68 -17.50 -8.96
N LEU A 499 9.08 -18.61 -8.32
CA LEU A 499 10.39 -19.21 -8.58
C LEU A 499 10.23 -20.22 -9.71
N ALA A 500 10.36 -19.74 -10.95
CA ALA A 500 10.24 -20.57 -12.15
C ALA A 500 11.23 -20.11 -13.23
N ALA A 501 11.62 -21.02 -14.11
CA ALA A 501 12.55 -20.71 -15.20
C ALA A 501 12.01 -19.57 -16.08
N GLY A 502 12.87 -18.61 -16.40
CA GLY A 502 12.54 -17.40 -17.17
C GLY A 502 12.12 -16.21 -16.32
N MET A 503 11.78 -16.40 -15.04
CA MET A 503 11.43 -15.31 -14.12
C MET A 503 12.67 -14.58 -13.60
N TRP A 504 12.53 -13.33 -13.19
CA TRP A 504 13.56 -12.61 -12.45
C TRP A 504 13.89 -13.36 -11.16
N ALA A 505 15.17 -13.43 -10.84
CA ALA A 505 15.66 -14.02 -9.60
C ALA A 505 15.54 -13.04 -8.43
N ASP A 506 14.31 -12.56 -8.19
CA ASP A 506 13.94 -11.79 -7.02
C ASP A 506 13.51 -12.80 -5.95
N ILE A 507 14.36 -12.99 -4.93
CA ILE A 507 14.25 -14.10 -3.98
C ILE A 507 14.33 -13.54 -2.56
N ALA A 508 13.48 -14.04 -1.66
CA ALA A 508 13.56 -13.79 -0.24
C ALA A 508 13.77 -15.12 0.53
N ALA A 509 14.65 -15.07 1.53
CA ALA A 509 14.89 -16.15 2.46
C ALA A 509 14.47 -15.73 3.86
N PHE A 510 13.69 -16.57 4.56
CA PHE A 510 13.14 -16.30 5.89
C PHE A 510 13.57 -17.39 6.88
N ASP A 511 13.71 -17.03 8.15
CA ASP A 511 14.18 -17.90 9.23
C ASP A 511 13.16 -18.96 9.68
N ARG A 512 11.90 -18.86 9.23
CA ARG A 512 10.80 -19.76 9.58
C ARG A 512 10.04 -20.21 8.34
N ASN A 513 9.38 -21.37 8.42
CA ASN A 513 8.46 -21.84 7.39
C ASN A 513 7.02 -21.45 7.74
N PRO A 514 6.46 -20.38 7.15
CA PRO A 514 5.13 -19.87 7.49
C PRO A 514 4.00 -20.81 7.09
N LEU A 515 4.22 -21.76 6.17
CA LEU A 515 3.22 -22.78 5.83
C LEU A 515 3.01 -23.75 6.98
N VAL A 516 4.09 -24.12 7.67
CA VAL A 516 4.05 -24.98 8.86
C VAL A 516 3.52 -24.22 10.07
N ASP A 517 4.01 -22.99 10.27
CA ASP A 517 3.60 -22.14 11.38
C ASP A 517 2.10 -21.85 11.34
N ALA A 518 1.52 -21.60 10.17
CA ALA A 518 0.09 -21.34 10.00
C ALA A 518 -0.79 -22.50 10.46
N GLU A 519 -0.33 -23.74 10.35
CA GLU A 519 -1.07 -24.93 10.79
C GLU A 519 -0.90 -25.21 12.28
N GLN A 520 0.29 -24.95 12.83
CA GLN A 520 0.65 -25.32 14.21
C GLN A 520 0.36 -24.21 15.22
N CYS A 521 0.77 -22.99 14.91
CA CYS A 521 0.65 -21.80 15.75
C CYS A 521 0.76 -20.56 14.86
N PRO A 522 -0.34 -20.03 14.32
CA PRO A 522 -0.31 -18.93 13.36
C PRO A 522 0.41 -17.66 13.83
N GLU A 523 0.44 -17.44 15.15
CA GLU A 523 1.13 -16.30 15.76
C GLU A 523 2.64 -16.30 15.46
N LEU A 524 3.24 -17.48 15.24
CA LEU A 524 4.65 -17.61 14.88
C LEU A 524 4.99 -16.97 13.53
N MET A 525 4.02 -16.82 12.65
CA MET A 525 4.22 -16.08 11.39
C MET A 525 4.61 -14.62 11.64
N LEU A 526 4.15 -14.02 12.74
CA LEU A 526 4.48 -12.64 13.13
C LEU A 526 5.95 -12.48 13.59
N GLU A 527 6.60 -13.57 13.94
CA GLU A 527 8.01 -13.62 14.35
C GLU A 527 8.96 -13.93 13.20
N THR A 528 8.45 -13.99 11.98
CA THR A 528 9.26 -14.31 10.80
C THR A 528 10.13 -13.13 10.37
N HIS A 529 11.43 -13.40 10.16
CA HIS A 529 12.40 -12.39 9.76
C HIS A 529 13.09 -12.80 8.45
N ALA A 530 13.35 -11.82 7.60
CA ALA A 530 14.16 -12.07 6.42
C ALA A 530 15.63 -12.29 6.81
N ILE A 531 16.21 -13.39 6.34
CA ILE A 531 17.65 -13.70 6.46
C ILE A 531 18.40 -12.98 5.35
N ALA A 532 17.87 -13.04 4.12
CA ALA A 532 18.48 -12.40 2.96
C ALA A 532 17.43 -12.11 1.89
N THR A 533 17.67 -11.04 1.14
CA THR A 533 16.82 -10.62 0.02
C THR A 533 17.70 -10.36 -1.20
N PHE A 534 17.27 -10.87 -2.33
CA PHE A 534 18.01 -10.78 -3.60
C PHE A 534 17.12 -10.14 -4.67
N LEU A 535 17.69 -9.18 -5.37
CA LEU A 535 17.09 -8.54 -6.55
C LEU A 535 17.88 -8.96 -7.79
N ALA A 536 17.23 -9.63 -8.72
CA ALA A 536 17.90 -10.21 -9.90
C ALA A 536 19.13 -11.06 -9.53
N GLY A 537 19.03 -11.86 -8.45
CA GLY A 537 20.10 -12.73 -7.93
C GLY A 537 21.23 -11.99 -7.20
N ARG A 538 21.17 -10.66 -7.05
CA ARG A 538 22.16 -9.86 -6.30
C ARG A 538 21.62 -9.58 -4.89
N PRO A 539 22.42 -9.74 -3.83
CA PRO A 539 21.98 -9.46 -2.47
C PRO A 539 21.74 -7.95 -2.30
N VAL A 540 20.54 -7.60 -1.83
CA VAL A 540 20.16 -6.23 -1.42
C VAL A 540 20.00 -6.12 0.10
N PHE A 541 19.84 -7.26 0.77
CA PHE A 541 19.89 -7.39 2.23
C PHE A 541 20.46 -8.78 2.58
N ASP A 542 21.30 -8.87 3.62
CA ASP A 542 21.85 -10.13 4.12
C ASP A 542 22.23 -9.97 5.60
N SER A 543 21.34 -10.45 6.50
CA SER A 543 21.54 -10.35 7.97
C SER A 543 22.71 -11.21 8.47
N ARG A 544 23.18 -12.19 7.67
CA ARG A 544 24.33 -13.04 8.00
C ARG A 544 25.67 -12.29 7.87
N LYS A 545 25.66 -11.10 7.23
CA LYS A 545 26.82 -10.25 6.97
C LYS A 545 26.79 -8.93 7.75
N ALA A 546 25.74 -8.69 8.52
CA ALA A 546 25.55 -7.48 9.34
C ALA A 546 26.37 -7.51 10.63
#